data_26a686fa6ef7762aec046c79fe6f48a5
#
_entry.id   26a686fa6ef7762aec046c79fe6f48a5
#
_cell.length_a   1.000
_cell.length_b   1.000
_cell.length_c   1.000
_cell.angle_alpha   90.00
_cell.angle_beta   90.00
_cell.angle_gamma   90.00
#
_symmetry.space_group_name_H-M   'P 1'
#
loop_
_entity.id
_entity.type
_entity.pdbx_description
1 polymer ?
#
loop_
_entity_poly.entity_id
_entity_poly.type
_entity_poly.pdbx_seq_one_letter_code
_entity_poly.pdbx_strand_id
1 'polypeptide(L)'
;MKVLVINCGSSSLKYQLIDSDTEELLAKGLCERIAVDGRLTHTTTGKEKYTKDLPMPDHNAAVSYVLEALTDKETGAITDLSEIDAVGHRIVHGGEKFAKSVVITDEVIVAIEECNDLAPLHNPANLIGIRACQKLMPGVPNVGVFDTAFHQTMPDKAYIYGIPYEYYTDYKIRRYGFHGTSHSFVSKRTAELLGKNIEDTKIIVCHLGNGSSITAVKGGKSVDTTMGLTPLAGVIMGTRSGDIDPAIIEFLANKTGKNIEEINTILNKKSGVYGLSGGFSDFRDLGKGMEEGNDRCRLALDVFAYGVKKYIGAYAAAMGGVDAIAFTAGIGENNPYVRNLAMSDMEYMGITIDQEANKVMGDEKLISTPDSKVKVFVVPTNEELAIARETVALV
;
A
#
# COMPACT_ATOMS: atom_id res chain seq x y z
N MET A 1 -16.78 3.63 19.06
CA MET A 1 -16.48 2.17 18.87
C MET A 1 -14.97 1.95 18.86
N LYS A 2 -14.51 0.88 19.51
CA LYS A 2 -13.08 0.50 19.45
C LYS A 2 -12.87 -0.57 18.38
N VAL A 3 -12.15 -0.23 17.34
CA VAL A 3 -11.88 -1.10 16.19
C VAL A 3 -10.44 -1.59 16.24
N LEU A 4 -10.26 -2.91 16.24
CA LEU A 4 -8.95 -3.54 16.11
C LEU A 4 -8.66 -3.75 14.62
N VAL A 5 -7.68 -3.06 14.09
CA VAL A 5 -7.22 -3.22 12.70
C VAL A 5 -6.05 -4.20 12.66
N ILE A 6 -6.16 -5.21 11.80
CA ILE A 6 -5.17 -6.29 11.64
C ILE A 6 -4.67 -6.33 10.19
N ASN A 7 -3.35 -6.41 10.05
CA ASN A 7 -2.68 -6.63 8.77
C ASN A 7 -1.68 -7.80 8.93
N CYS A 8 -2.10 -8.98 8.50
CA CYS A 8 -1.29 -10.20 8.54
C CYS A 8 -0.48 -10.38 7.26
N GLY A 9 0.85 -10.34 7.38
CA GLY A 9 1.78 -10.77 6.35
C GLY A 9 2.25 -12.21 6.58
N SER A 10 3.07 -12.75 5.69
CA SER A 10 3.57 -14.14 5.76
C SER A 10 4.36 -14.47 7.04
N SER A 11 5.10 -13.51 7.58
CA SER A 11 5.94 -13.66 8.77
C SER A 11 5.80 -12.52 9.79
N SER A 12 4.77 -11.69 9.63
CA SER A 12 4.53 -10.53 10.50
C SER A 12 3.03 -10.25 10.63
N LEU A 13 2.67 -9.57 11.72
CA LEU A 13 1.33 -9.06 11.97
C LEU A 13 1.45 -7.65 12.53
N LYS A 14 0.92 -6.67 11.83
CA LYS A 14 0.75 -5.30 12.34
C LYS A 14 -0.66 -5.11 12.84
N TYR A 15 -0.82 -4.32 13.89
CA TYR A 15 -2.14 -3.99 14.41
C TYR A 15 -2.22 -2.56 14.95
N GLN A 16 -3.42 -2.02 14.96
CA GLN A 16 -3.79 -0.79 15.63
C GLN A 16 -5.16 -0.96 16.30
N LEU A 17 -5.30 -0.46 17.52
CA LEU A 17 -6.60 -0.28 18.17
C LEU A 17 -6.96 1.20 18.07
N ILE A 18 -8.09 1.49 17.43
CA ILE A 18 -8.53 2.86 17.12
C ILE A 18 -9.90 3.09 17.75
N ASP A 19 -10.07 4.19 18.45
CA ASP A 19 -11.40 4.70 18.80
C ASP A 19 -11.97 5.41 17.58
N SER A 20 -13.05 4.85 17.00
CA SER A 20 -13.63 5.38 15.77
C SER A 20 -14.40 6.69 15.95
N ASP A 21 -14.83 7.01 17.16
CA ASP A 21 -15.63 8.22 17.44
C ASP A 21 -14.71 9.46 17.50
N THR A 22 -13.51 9.29 18.04
CA THR A 22 -12.49 10.35 18.13
C THR A 22 -11.40 10.22 17.05
N GLU A 23 -11.34 9.07 16.39
CA GLU A 23 -10.27 8.67 15.45
C GLU A 23 -8.88 8.59 16.11
N GLU A 24 -8.84 8.49 17.43
CA GLU A 24 -7.60 8.40 18.19
C GLU A 24 -7.02 6.99 18.15
N LEU A 25 -5.71 6.93 17.95
CA LEU A 25 -4.94 5.71 18.11
C LEU A 25 -4.78 5.39 19.60
N LEU A 26 -5.39 4.29 20.07
CA LEU A 26 -5.27 3.82 21.44
C LEU A 26 -4.02 2.98 21.67
N ALA A 27 -3.72 2.08 20.75
CA ALA A 27 -2.51 1.25 20.77
C ALA A 27 -2.11 0.81 19.37
N LYS A 28 -0.83 0.51 19.20
CA LYS A 28 -0.28 -0.10 17.99
C LYS A 28 0.83 -1.08 18.30
N GLY A 29 1.07 -1.99 17.38
CA GLY A 29 2.20 -2.92 17.52
C GLY A 29 2.48 -3.73 16.28
N LEU A 30 3.53 -4.55 16.43
CA LEU A 30 4.06 -5.39 15.39
C LEU A 30 4.55 -6.70 16.00
N CYS A 31 4.05 -7.82 15.50
CA CYS A 31 4.66 -9.11 15.67
C CYS A 31 5.53 -9.39 14.45
N GLU A 32 6.78 -9.74 14.67
CA GLU A 32 7.76 -10.04 13.64
C GLU A 32 8.33 -11.44 13.82
N ARG A 33 8.89 -12.02 12.74
CA ARG A 33 9.59 -13.29 12.75
C ARG A 33 8.67 -14.44 13.22
N ILE A 34 7.40 -14.37 12.87
CA ILE A 34 6.42 -15.43 13.12
C ILE A 34 6.91 -16.69 12.40
N ALA A 35 6.76 -17.85 13.05
CA ALA A 35 7.28 -19.15 12.65
C ALA A 35 8.84 -19.28 12.71
N VAL A 36 9.54 -18.34 13.32
CA VAL A 36 10.99 -18.40 13.60
C VAL A 36 11.22 -18.37 15.10
N ASP A 37 11.36 -17.19 15.69
CA ASP A 37 11.63 -17.00 17.11
C ASP A 37 10.74 -15.93 17.76
N GLY A 38 9.98 -15.21 16.94
CA GLY A 38 8.94 -14.26 17.35
C GLY A 38 9.41 -13.07 18.17
N ARG A 39 8.88 -11.89 17.82
CA ARG A 39 9.09 -10.64 18.58
C ARG A 39 7.84 -9.79 18.52
N LEU A 40 7.35 -9.38 19.68
CA LEU A 40 6.27 -8.41 19.81
C LEU A 40 6.85 -7.04 20.18
N THR A 41 6.46 -6.03 19.44
CA THR A 41 6.62 -4.62 19.80
C THR A 41 5.24 -4.02 20.03
N HIS A 42 5.01 -3.38 21.16
CA HIS A 42 3.72 -2.79 21.53
C HIS A 42 3.90 -1.37 22.05
N THR A 43 2.96 -0.51 21.74
CA THR A 43 2.89 0.87 22.25
C THR A 43 1.43 1.24 22.47
N THR A 44 1.07 1.58 23.70
CA THR A 44 -0.19 2.23 24.05
C THR A 44 0.03 3.75 24.06
N THR A 45 -0.91 4.51 23.52
CA THR A 45 -0.81 5.97 23.50
C THR A 45 -0.64 6.53 24.92
N GLY A 46 0.37 7.37 25.11
CA GLY A 46 0.73 7.92 26.40
C GLY A 46 1.57 7.01 27.31
N LYS A 47 1.94 5.81 26.85
CA LYS A 47 2.81 4.87 27.58
C LYS A 47 4.11 4.60 26.82
N GLU A 48 5.10 4.07 27.53
CA GLU A 48 6.37 3.68 26.93
C GLU A 48 6.20 2.46 26.00
N LYS A 49 6.93 2.50 24.89
CA LYS A 49 7.04 1.37 23.96
C LYS A 49 7.84 0.25 24.62
N TYR A 50 7.36 -0.97 24.52
CA TYR A 50 8.15 -2.14 24.90
C TYR A 50 8.30 -3.14 23.74
N THR A 51 9.34 -3.96 23.85
CA THR A 51 9.61 -5.06 22.91
C THR A 51 9.90 -6.32 23.72
N LYS A 52 9.31 -7.44 23.31
CA LYS A 52 9.46 -8.74 23.98
C LYS A 52 9.66 -9.83 22.93
N ASP A 53 10.69 -10.65 23.13
CA ASP A 53 10.87 -11.87 22.35
C ASP A 53 9.94 -12.95 22.92
N LEU A 54 9.10 -13.53 22.07
CA LEU A 54 8.05 -14.49 22.42
C LEU A 54 7.99 -15.58 21.37
N PRO A 55 7.93 -16.86 21.73
CA PRO A 55 7.77 -17.94 20.76
C PRO A 55 6.45 -17.75 19.98
N MET A 56 6.53 -17.50 18.69
CA MET A 56 5.38 -17.34 17.80
C MET A 56 5.41 -18.41 16.71
N PRO A 57 4.98 -19.64 17.01
CA PRO A 57 5.01 -20.74 16.04
C PRO A 57 4.09 -20.47 14.84
N ASP A 58 3.06 -19.68 15.02
CA ASP A 58 2.07 -19.30 13.99
C ASP A 58 1.39 -17.96 14.29
N HIS A 59 0.50 -17.55 13.41
CA HIS A 59 -0.28 -16.33 13.56
C HIS A 59 -1.35 -16.41 14.67
N ASN A 60 -1.79 -17.62 15.08
CA ASN A 60 -2.71 -17.73 16.22
C ASN A 60 -2.00 -17.28 17.50
N ALA A 61 -0.76 -17.74 17.70
CA ALA A 61 0.05 -17.27 18.82
C ALA A 61 0.31 -15.75 18.75
N ALA A 62 0.60 -15.22 17.56
CA ALA A 62 0.79 -13.78 17.39
C ALA A 62 -0.47 -12.97 17.75
N VAL A 63 -1.65 -13.37 17.28
CA VAL A 63 -2.93 -12.72 17.64
C VAL A 63 -3.18 -12.83 19.15
N SER A 64 -2.94 -14.00 19.77
CA SER A 64 -3.07 -14.15 21.22
C SER A 64 -2.22 -13.15 21.98
N TYR A 65 -0.94 -13.02 21.64
CA TYR A 65 -0.03 -12.05 22.26
C TYR A 65 -0.45 -10.58 22.02
N VAL A 66 -1.04 -10.28 20.87
CA VAL A 66 -1.63 -8.94 20.62
C VAL A 66 -2.76 -8.67 21.60
N LEU A 67 -3.69 -9.62 21.76
CA LEU A 67 -4.83 -9.47 22.68
C LEU A 67 -4.38 -9.38 24.15
N GLU A 68 -3.39 -10.19 24.54
CA GLU A 68 -2.76 -10.10 25.86
C GLU A 68 -2.12 -8.73 26.09
N ALA A 69 -1.37 -8.20 25.09
CA ALA A 69 -0.74 -6.88 25.19
C ALA A 69 -1.76 -5.74 25.29
N LEU A 70 -2.88 -5.84 24.58
CA LEU A 70 -3.95 -4.85 24.63
C LEU A 70 -4.66 -4.79 25.97
N THR A 71 -4.75 -5.94 26.70
CA THR A 71 -5.45 -6.07 27.99
C THR A 71 -4.50 -6.13 29.19
N ASP A 72 -3.20 -5.99 29.00
CA ASP A 72 -2.22 -5.99 30.09
C ASP A 72 -2.50 -4.85 31.08
N LYS A 73 -2.42 -5.15 32.37
CA LYS A 73 -2.81 -4.20 33.46
C LYS A 73 -1.95 -2.93 33.49
N GLU A 74 -0.68 -3.03 33.09
CA GLU A 74 0.27 -1.90 33.19
C GLU A 74 0.43 -1.21 31.79
N THR A 75 0.50 -2.00 30.75
CA THR A 75 0.85 -1.52 29.41
C THR A 75 -0.31 -1.51 28.43
N GLY A 76 -1.42 -2.18 28.73
CA GLY A 76 -2.58 -2.30 27.85
C GLY A 76 -3.38 -1.01 27.66
N ALA A 77 -4.17 -0.99 26.59
CA ALA A 77 -5.04 0.13 26.22
C ALA A 77 -6.51 -0.07 26.65
N ILE A 78 -6.90 -1.30 26.94
CA ILE A 78 -8.25 -1.71 27.37
C ILE A 78 -8.13 -2.65 28.57
N THR A 79 -9.24 -2.85 29.29
CA THR A 79 -9.28 -3.70 30.48
C THR A 79 -9.79 -5.10 30.16
N ASP A 80 -10.60 -5.24 29.13
CA ASP A 80 -11.23 -6.49 28.74
C ASP A 80 -11.43 -6.54 27.21
N LEU A 81 -11.36 -7.75 26.61
CA LEU A 81 -11.55 -7.93 25.17
C LEU A 81 -12.96 -7.58 24.68
N SER A 82 -13.97 -7.57 25.56
CA SER A 82 -15.33 -7.13 25.23
C SER A 82 -15.42 -5.64 24.88
N GLU A 83 -14.37 -4.88 25.12
CA GLU A 83 -14.27 -3.49 24.66
C GLU A 83 -13.91 -3.35 23.17
N ILE A 84 -13.52 -4.44 22.50
CA ILE A 84 -13.29 -4.46 21.05
C ILE A 84 -14.64 -4.70 20.36
N ASP A 85 -15.16 -3.67 19.71
CA ASP A 85 -16.48 -3.71 19.07
C ASP A 85 -16.45 -4.39 17.70
N ALA A 86 -15.34 -4.28 16.97
CA ALA A 86 -15.16 -4.88 15.66
C ALA A 86 -13.68 -5.10 15.30
N VAL A 87 -13.43 -5.99 14.33
CA VAL A 87 -12.09 -6.22 13.77
C VAL A 87 -12.10 -5.91 12.27
N GLY A 88 -11.25 -5.00 11.84
CA GLY A 88 -10.98 -4.71 10.42
C GLY A 88 -9.72 -5.45 9.93
N HIS A 89 -9.84 -6.22 8.86
CA HIS A 89 -8.72 -6.96 8.26
C HIS A 89 -8.34 -6.37 6.91
N ARG A 90 -7.06 -6.05 6.75
CA ARG A 90 -6.51 -5.81 5.42
C ARG A 90 -6.38 -7.15 4.70
N ILE A 91 -6.95 -7.23 3.50
CA ILE A 91 -6.86 -8.39 2.61
C ILE A 91 -6.23 -7.92 1.30
N VAL A 92 -5.17 -8.60 0.87
CA VAL A 92 -4.38 -8.13 -0.27
C VAL A 92 -5.12 -8.27 -1.58
N HIS A 93 -5.86 -9.38 -1.80
CA HIS A 93 -6.49 -9.63 -3.09
C HIS A 93 -7.92 -10.14 -2.96
N GLY A 94 -8.86 -9.40 -3.55
CA GLY A 94 -10.28 -9.77 -3.60
C GLY A 94 -10.76 -10.30 -4.95
N GLY A 95 -9.86 -10.41 -5.94
CA GLY A 95 -10.24 -10.80 -7.30
C GLY A 95 -11.26 -9.84 -7.91
N GLU A 96 -12.13 -10.34 -8.74
CA GLU A 96 -13.30 -9.63 -9.27
C GLU A 96 -14.53 -9.72 -8.35
N LYS A 97 -14.43 -10.51 -7.25
CA LYS A 97 -15.54 -10.78 -6.34
C LYS A 97 -15.83 -9.64 -5.38
N PHE A 98 -14.82 -8.89 -5.01
CA PHE A 98 -14.91 -7.83 -4.00
C PHE A 98 -14.57 -6.47 -4.58
N ALA A 99 -15.61 -5.67 -4.83
CA ALA A 99 -15.52 -4.27 -5.26
C ALA A 99 -15.66 -3.27 -4.10
N LYS A 100 -15.86 -3.77 -2.87
CA LYS A 100 -15.99 -3.00 -1.63
C LYS A 100 -15.68 -3.88 -0.43
N SER A 101 -15.53 -3.26 0.73
CA SER A 101 -15.39 -3.94 2.01
C SER A 101 -16.65 -4.72 2.37
N VAL A 102 -16.49 -5.84 3.08
CA VAL A 102 -17.60 -6.75 3.45
C VAL A 102 -17.45 -7.29 4.86
N VAL A 103 -18.55 -7.55 5.53
CA VAL A 103 -18.55 -8.36 6.76
C VAL A 103 -18.15 -9.78 6.39
N ILE A 104 -17.22 -10.37 7.14
CA ILE A 104 -16.66 -11.68 6.85
C ILE A 104 -17.60 -12.77 7.38
N THR A 105 -18.20 -13.52 6.45
CA THR A 105 -18.96 -14.75 6.67
C THR A 105 -18.17 -15.97 6.17
N ASP A 106 -18.67 -17.18 6.40
CA ASP A 106 -18.05 -18.39 5.86
C ASP A 106 -17.98 -18.37 4.33
N GLU A 107 -19.00 -17.83 3.65
CA GLU A 107 -19.02 -17.68 2.19
C GLU A 107 -17.96 -16.69 1.71
N VAL A 108 -17.73 -15.61 2.47
CA VAL A 108 -16.68 -14.63 2.17
C VAL A 108 -15.30 -15.27 2.34
N ILE A 109 -15.09 -16.09 3.37
CA ILE A 109 -13.83 -16.84 3.57
C ILE A 109 -13.55 -17.74 2.36
N VAL A 110 -14.54 -18.52 1.91
CA VAL A 110 -14.40 -19.37 0.71
C VAL A 110 -14.05 -18.52 -0.53
N ALA A 111 -14.71 -17.39 -0.71
CA ALA A 111 -14.44 -16.49 -1.84
C ALA A 111 -13.04 -15.88 -1.80
N ILE A 112 -12.48 -15.61 -0.60
CA ILE A 112 -11.10 -15.17 -0.45
C ILE A 112 -10.11 -16.31 -0.74
N GLU A 113 -10.44 -17.55 -0.31
CA GLU A 113 -9.63 -18.74 -0.59
C GLU A 113 -9.48 -18.97 -2.11
N GLU A 114 -10.54 -18.77 -2.88
CA GLU A 114 -10.49 -18.86 -4.35
C GLU A 114 -9.58 -17.81 -5.00
N CYS A 115 -9.24 -16.74 -4.29
CA CYS A 115 -8.27 -15.72 -4.74
C CYS A 115 -6.82 -16.03 -4.32
N ASN A 116 -6.55 -17.16 -3.64
CA ASN A 116 -5.20 -17.50 -3.17
C ASN A 116 -4.18 -17.60 -4.30
N ASP A 117 -4.56 -18.10 -5.47
CA ASP A 117 -3.66 -18.21 -6.62
C ASP A 117 -3.23 -16.85 -7.17
N LEU A 118 -4.02 -15.80 -6.93
CA LEU A 118 -3.70 -14.42 -7.33
C LEU A 118 -2.75 -13.73 -6.31
N ALA A 119 -2.74 -14.18 -5.05
CA ALA A 119 -1.89 -13.65 -4.00
C ALA A 119 -1.38 -14.75 -3.04
N PRO A 120 -0.61 -15.74 -3.53
CA PRO A 120 -0.25 -16.94 -2.78
C PRO A 120 0.62 -16.68 -1.55
N LEU A 121 1.32 -15.54 -1.50
CA LEU A 121 2.15 -15.14 -0.37
C LEU A 121 1.40 -14.32 0.69
N HIS A 122 0.17 -13.86 0.41
CA HIS A 122 -0.55 -12.92 1.25
C HIS A 122 -1.91 -13.43 1.71
N ASN A 123 -2.79 -13.81 0.80
CA ASN A 123 -4.16 -14.22 1.14
C ASN A 123 -4.22 -15.37 2.15
N PRO A 124 -3.39 -16.44 2.06
CA PRO A 124 -3.38 -17.48 3.08
C PRO A 124 -3.06 -16.95 4.49
N ALA A 125 -2.11 -16.02 4.60
CA ALA A 125 -1.77 -15.39 5.89
C ALA A 125 -2.91 -14.49 6.40
N ASN A 126 -3.57 -13.75 5.51
CA ASN A 126 -4.74 -12.95 5.88
C ASN A 126 -5.87 -13.84 6.44
N LEU A 127 -6.15 -14.96 5.80
CA LEU A 127 -7.17 -15.92 6.24
C LEU A 127 -6.84 -16.54 7.63
N ILE A 128 -5.56 -16.86 7.88
CA ILE A 128 -5.13 -17.35 9.20
C ILE A 128 -5.41 -16.29 10.27
N GLY A 129 -5.08 -15.02 10.00
CA GLY A 129 -5.37 -13.91 10.91
C GLY A 129 -6.85 -13.73 11.19
N ILE A 130 -7.70 -13.80 10.17
CA ILE A 130 -9.16 -13.74 10.29
C ILE A 130 -9.68 -14.85 11.21
N ARG A 131 -9.31 -16.10 10.91
CA ARG A 131 -9.75 -17.26 11.70
C ARG A 131 -9.26 -17.21 13.15
N ALA A 132 -8.04 -16.71 13.37
CA ALA A 132 -7.52 -16.50 14.72
C ALA A 132 -8.36 -15.47 15.51
N CYS A 133 -8.70 -14.34 14.91
CA CYS A 133 -9.56 -13.34 15.54
C CYS A 133 -10.97 -13.88 15.84
N GLN A 134 -11.60 -14.56 14.88
CA GLN A 134 -12.92 -15.17 15.09
C GLN A 134 -12.93 -16.20 16.23
N LYS A 135 -11.86 -16.99 16.35
CA LYS A 135 -11.71 -18.00 17.41
C LYS A 135 -11.49 -17.37 18.79
N LEU A 136 -10.66 -16.33 18.86
CA LEU A 136 -10.26 -15.71 20.13
C LEU A 136 -11.26 -14.65 20.63
N MET A 137 -12.04 -14.08 19.73
CA MET A 137 -13.08 -13.09 20.00
C MET A 137 -14.41 -13.52 19.37
N PRO A 138 -15.04 -14.60 19.87
CA PRO A 138 -16.28 -15.09 19.28
C PRO A 138 -17.40 -14.05 19.43
N GLY A 139 -18.14 -13.83 18.33
CA GLY A 139 -19.24 -12.86 18.30
C GLY A 139 -18.83 -11.43 17.94
N VAL A 140 -17.55 -11.09 17.94
CA VAL A 140 -17.07 -9.80 17.43
C VAL A 140 -17.11 -9.81 15.89
N PRO A 141 -17.79 -8.84 15.24
CA PRO A 141 -17.85 -8.77 13.78
C PRO A 141 -16.47 -8.53 13.19
N ASN A 142 -16.17 -9.24 12.09
CA ASN A 142 -14.95 -9.10 11.35
C ASN A 142 -15.26 -8.54 9.95
N VAL A 143 -14.51 -7.55 9.48
CA VAL A 143 -14.68 -6.90 8.18
C VAL A 143 -13.42 -7.05 7.34
N GLY A 144 -13.59 -7.46 6.08
CA GLY A 144 -12.52 -7.54 5.10
C GLY A 144 -12.45 -6.28 4.26
N VAL A 145 -11.28 -5.63 4.24
CA VAL A 145 -10.97 -4.46 3.42
C VAL A 145 -9.89 -4.86 2.42
N PHE A 146 -10.21 -4.78 1.12
CA PHE A 146 -9.38 -5.34 0.05
C PHE A 146 -8.55 -4.26 -0.64
N ASP A 147 -7.24 -4.49 -0.77
CA ASP A 147 -6.33 -3.58 -1.50
C ASP A 147 -6.75 -3.38 -2.97
N THR A 148 -7.40 -4.38 -3.56
CA THR A 148 -7.84 -4.37 -4.96
C THR A 148 -9.23 -3.75 -5.18
N ALA A 149 -10.04 -3.58 -4.13
CA ALA A 149 -11.45 -3.20 -4.26
C ALA A 149 -11.64 -1.82 -4.90
N PHE A 150 -10.86 -0.82 -4.51
CA PHE A 150 -10.94 0.53 -5.07
C PHE A 150 -10.71 0.57 -6.58
N HIS A 151 -9.89 -0.35 -7.11
CA HIS A 151 -9.54 -0.44 -8.52
C HIS A 151 -10.56 -1.20 -9.37
N GLN A 152 -11.60 -1.79 -8.78
CA GLN A 152 -12.65 -2.49 -9.52
C GLN A 152 -13.51 -1.56 -10.39
N THR A 153 -13.36 -0.24 -10.23
CA THR A 153 -14.02 0.78 -11.07
C THR A 153 -13.28 1.08 -12.37
N MET A 154 -12.10 0.48 -12.59
CA MET A 154 -11.36 0.65 -13.85
C MET A 154 -12.18 0.14 -15.05
N PRO A 155 -12.22 0.86 -16.17
CA PRO A 155 -12.85 0.37 -17.40
C PRO A 155 -12.02 -0.78 -18.02
N ASP A 156 -12.66 -1.62 -18.82
CA ASP A 156 -12.05 -2.79 -19.47
C ASP A 156 -10.78 -2.46 -20.25
N LYS A 157 -10.78 -1.39 -21.01
CA LYS A 157 -9.63 -0.88 -21.78
C LYS A 157 -8.40 -0.54 -20.91
N ALA A 158 -8.56 -0.35 -19.60
CA ALA A 158 -7.47 -0.05 -18.67
C ALA A 158 -6.97 -1.32 -17.96
N TYR A 159 -7.83 -2.31 -17.73
CA TYR A 159 -7.45 -3.51 -17.01
C TYR A 159 -7.13 -4.73 -17.86
N ILE A 160 -7.60 -4.81 -19.12
CA ILE A 160 -7.29 -5.94 -20.02
C ILE A 160 -5.87 -5.80 -20.55
N TYR A 161 -5.11 -6.90 -20.50
CA TYR A 161 -3.80 -7.00 -21.12
C TYR A 161 -3.94 -7.40 -22.60
N GLY A 162 -3.03 -6.94 -23.45
CA GLY A 162 -2.97 -7.25 -24.88
C GLY A 162 -2.41 -8.65 -25.19
N ILE A 163 -2.94 -9.67 -24.50
CA ILE A 163 -2.64 -11.09 -24.72
C ILE A 163 -3.94 -11.80 -25.12
N PRO A 164 -3.92 -13.09 -25.57
CA PRO A 164 -5.13 -13.78 -25.95
C PRO A 164 -6.23 -13.69 -24.89
N TYR A 165 -7.43 -13.28 -25.32
CA TYR A 165 -8.53 -12.91 -24.42
C TYR A 165 -9.02 -14.04 -23.53
N GLU A 166 -8.84 -15.30 -23.96
CA GLU A 166 -9.14 -16.50 -23.19
C GLU A 166 -8.38 -16.56 -21.86
N TYR A 167 -7.20 -15.97 -21.75
CA TYR A 167 -6.50 -15.92 -20.47
C TYR A 167 -7.17 -15.02 -19.43
N TYR A 168 -7.91 -14.02 -19.89
CA TYR A 168 -8.78 -13.27 -18.99
C TYR A 168 -10.04 -14.09 -18.63
N THR A 169 -10.73 -14.68 -19.60
CA THR A 169 -11.97 -15.43 -19.33
C THR A 169 -11.75 -16.64 -18.45
N ASP A 170 -10.67 -17.39 -18.67
CA ASP A 170 -10.41 -18.67 -18.01
C ASP A 170 -9.65 -18.51 -16.69
N TYR A 171 -8.65 -17.61 -16.65
CA TYR A 171 -7.73 -17.46 -15.52
C TYR A 171 -7.85 -16.10 -14.82
N LYS A 172 -8.75 -15.22 -15.25
CA LYS A 172 -8.94 -13.88 -14.69
C LYS A 172 -7.66 -13.03 -14.73
N ILE A 173 -6.82 -13.23 -15.76
CA ILE A 173 -5.60 -12.45 -15.96
C ILE A 173 -5.97 -11.06 -16.47
N ARG A 174 -5.88 -10.09 -15.56
CA ARG A 174 -6.13 -8.66 -15.78
C ARG A 174 -5.29 -7.83 -14.81
N ARG A 175 -5.27 -6.50 -15.04
CA ARG A 175 -4.80 -5.55 -14.04
C ARG A 175 -5.82 -5.48 -12.90
N TYR A 176 -5.37 -5.69 -11.65
CA TYR A 176 -6.18 -5.50 -10.44
C TYR A 176 -5.78 -4.22 -9.72
N GLY A 177 -4.48 -3.97 -9.57
CA GLY A 177 -3.96 -2.88 -8.77
C GLY A 177 -4.00 -3.19 -7.27
N PHE A 178 -3.21 -2.44 -6.51
CA PHE A 178 -3.07 -2.61 -5.06
C PHE A 178 -2.96 -1.24 -4.38
N HIS A 179 -2.78 -1.21 -3.05
CA HIS A 179 -2.82 0.00 -2.23
C HIS A 179 -4.14 0.79 -2.37
N GLY A 180 -5.23 0.10 -2.76
CA GLY A 180 -6.52 0.75 -3.03
C GLY A 180 -7.07 1.54 -1.86
N THR A 181 -6.89 1.03 -0.63
CA THR A 181 -7.27 1.72 0.61
C THR A 181 -6.56 3.08 0.73
N SER A 182 -5.23 3.10 0.50
CA SER A 182 -4.44 4.35 0.51
C SER A 182 -4.85 5.29 -0.61
N HIS A 183 -4.98 4.79 -1.85
CA HIS A 183 -5.39 5.62 -2.99
C HIS A 183 -6.77 6.25 -2.80
N SER A 184 -7.73 5.51 -2.25
CA SER A 184 -9.05 6.02 -1.90
C SER A 184 -8.98 7.09 -0.83
N PHE A 185 -8.27 6.82 0.27
CA PHE A 185 -8.11 7.75 1.40
C PHE A 185 -7.46 9.07 0.96
N VAL A 186 -6.32 8.98 0.28
CA VAL A 186 -5.54 10.15 -0.15
C VAL A 186 -6.27 10.97 -1.21
N SER A 187 -6.98 10.33 -2.15
CA SER A 187 -7.74 11.06 -3.17
C SER A 187 -8.92 11.85 -2.56
N LYS A 188 -9.64 11.27 -1.59
CA LYS A 188 -10.69 11.96 -0.85
C LYS A 188 -10.12 13.18 -0.10
N ARG A 189 -9.02 12.97 0.65
CA ARG A 189 -8.38 14.07 1.37
C ARG A 189 -7.87 15.16 0.44
N THR A 190 -7.31 14.80 -0.71
CA THR A 190 -6.86 15.77 -1.71
C THR A 190 -8.01 16.60 -2.28
N ALA A 191 -9.17 16.01 -2.51
CA ALA A 191 -10.37 16.73 -2.96
C ALA A 191 -10.83 17.76 -1.90
N GLU A 192 -10.81 17.38 -0.61
CA GLU A 192 -11.09 18.31 0.50
C GLU A 192 -10.11 19.49 0.51
N LEU A 193 -8.81 19.23 0.35
CA LEU A 193 -7.77 20.27 0.28
C LEU A 193 -7.93 21.21 -0.93
N LEU A 194 -8.49 20.70 -2.03
CA LEU A 194 -8.87 21.50 -3.19
C LEU A 194 -10.14 22.33 -2.95
N GLY A 195 -10.91 22.03 -1.90
CA GLY A 195 -12.23 22.62 -1.66
C GLY A 195 -13.27 22.21 -2.72
N LYS A 196 -13.15 21.00 -3.30
CA LYS A 196 -14.00 20.46 -4.36
C LYS A 196 -14.69 19.17 -3.91
N ASN A 197 -15.87 18.91 -4.47
CA ASN A 197 -16.46 17.58 -4.39
C ASN A 197 -15.59 16.60 -5.18
N ILE A 198 -15.37 15.40 -4.65
CA ILE A 198 -14.48 14.42 -5.27
C ILE A 198 -14.96 14.00 -6.66
N GLU A 199 -16.27 14.01 -6.88
CA GLU A 199 -16.91 13.69 -8.16
C GLU A 199 -16.51 14.66 -9.28
N ASP A 200 -16.08 15.87 -8.93
CA ASP A 200 -15.69 16.93 -9.87
C ASP A 200 -14.17 17.00 -10.08
N THR A 201 -13.41 16.01 -9.56
CA THR A 201 -11.95 16.07 -9.55
C THR A 201 -11.28 15.00 -10.44
N LYS A 202 -10.07 15.34 -10.88
CA LYS A 202 -9.10 14.43 -11.51
C LYS A 202 -7.81 14.48 -10.71
N ILE A 203 -7.55 13.44 -9.96
CA ILE A 203 -6.43 13.38 -9.02
C ILE A 203 -5.49 12.22 -9.38
N ILE A 204 -4.19 12.47 -9.36
CA ILE A 204 -3.18 11.42 -9.45
C ILE A 204 -2.60 11.22 -8.05
N VAL A 205 -2.71 10.00 -7.52
CA VAL A 205 -2.12 9.64 -6.23
C VAL A 205 -0.86 8.83 -6.46
N CYS A 206 0.26 9.34 -5.98
CA CYS A 206 1.57 8.70 -6.01
C CYS A 206 1.87 8.11 -4.63
N HIS A 207 1.48 6.86 -4.41
CA HIS A 207 1.81 6.09 -3.21
C HIS A 207 3.22 5.51 -3.39
N LEU A 208 4.21 6.20 -2.84
CA LEU A 208 5.62 5.86 -3.00
C LEU A 208 6.19 5.38 -1.67
N GLY A 209 6.37 4.08 -1.55
CA GLY A 209 6.98 3.39 -0.42
C GLY A 209 7.98 2.33 -0.90
N ASN A 210 8.32 1.36 -0.07
CA ASN A 210 9.11 0.21 -0.51
C ASN A 210 8.37 -0.59 -1.61
N GLY A 211 7.02 -0.72 -1.50
CA GLY A 211 6.12 -0.94 -2.62
C GLY A 211 5.58 0.41 -3.09
N SER A 212 5.52 0.63 -4.41
CA SER A 212 5.07 1.89 -4.99
C SER A 212 4.02 1.67 -6.06
N SER A 213 2.99 2.51 -6.07
CA SER A 213 1.98 2.53 -7.12
C SER A 213 1.46 3.94 -7.35
N ILE A 214 1.01 4.20 -8.56
CA ILE A 214 0.39 5.46 -8.97
C ILE A 214 -0.99 5.14 -9.49
N THR A 215 -1.98 5.94 -9.12
CA THR A 215 -3.38 5.73 -9.53
C THR A 215 -3.97 6.99 -10.08
N ALA A 216 -4.65 6.87 -11.21
CA ALA A 216 -5.51 7.89 -11.80
C ALA A 216 -6.90 7.79 -11.17
N VAL A 217 -7.32 8.83 -10.45
CA VAL A 217 -8.65 8.92 -9.81
C VAL A 217 -9.45 10.01 -10.50
N LYS A 218 -10.54 9.64 -11.15
CA LYS A 218 -11.45 10.56 -11.82
C LYS A 218 -12.86 10.43 -11.24
N GLY A 219 -13.41 11.52 -10.74
CA GLY A 219 -14.73 11.51 -10.12
C GLY A 219 -14.82 10.55 -8.93
N GLY A 220 -13.77 10.45 -8.11
CA GLY A 220 -13.69 9.56 -6.97
C GLY A 220 -13.50 8.07 -7.29
N LYS A 221 -13.32 7.73 -8.56
CA LYS A 221 -13.16 6.34 -9.03
C LYS A 221 -11.75 6.11 -9.58
N SER A 222 -11.14 4.97 -9.24
CA SER A 222 -9.92 4.53 -9.91
C SER A 222 -10.23 4.21 -11.37
N VAL A 223 -9.54 4.89 -12.29
CA VAL A 223 -9.70 4.67 -13.74
C VAL A 223 -8.48 4.01 -14.37
N ASP A 224 -7.34 4.04 -13.69
CA ASP A 224 -6.13 3.29 -14.03
C ASP A 224 -5.18 3.24 -12.83
N THR A 225 -4.30 2.25 -12.76
CA THR A 225 -3.27 2.13 -11.73
C THR A 225 -2.06 1.36 -12.24
N THR A 226 -0.89 1.57 -11.64
CA THR A 226 0.37 1.03 -12.17
C THR A 226 0.61 -0.43 -11.83
N MET A 227 0.26 -0.90 -10.63
CA MET A 227 0.38 -2.31 -10.29
C MET A 227 -0.61 -3.14 -11.11
N GLY A 228 -0.23 -4.36 -11.46
CA GLY A 228 -0.92 -5.18 -12.44
C GLY A 228 -1.73 -6.33 -11.84
N LEU A 229 -1.58 -7.51 -12.44
CA LEU A 229 -2.07 -8.79 -11.90
C LEU A 229 -1.48 -9.03 -10.51
N THR A 230 -0.22 -8.67 -10.33
CA THR A 230 0.55 -8.73 -9.08
C THR A 230 1.11 -7.36 -8.71
N PRO A 231 1.62 -7.16 -7.49
CA PRO A 231 2.28 -5.92 -7.10
C PRO A 231 3.67 -5.69 -7.73
N LEU A 232 4.02 -6.43 -8.80
CA LEU A 232 5.33 -6.32 -9.46
C LEU A 232 5.37 -5.26 -10.54
N ALA A 233 4.29 -5.13 -11.35
CA ALA A 233 4.20 -4.19 -12.47
C ALA A 233 4.19 -2.72 -12.02
N GLY A 234 4.45 -1.82 -12.94
CA GLY A 234 4.39 -0.38 -12.76
C GLY A 234 5.77 0.27 -12.58
N VAL A 235 5.86 1.25 -11.70
CA VAL A 235 7.14 1.92 -11.38
C VAL A 235 8.11 0.96 -10.69
N ILE A 236 9.41 1.17 -10.85
CA ILE A 236 10.40 0.44 -10.06
C ILE A 236 10.18 0.73 -8.56
N MET A 237 10.59 -0.18 -7.71
CA MET A 237 10.33 -0.09 -6.25
C MET A 237 11.62 -0.36 -5.48
N GLY A 238 11.54 -0.54 -4.18
CA GLY A 238 12.70 -0.87 -3.36
C GLY A 238 13.50 -2.05 -3.91
N THR A 239 12.82 -3.18 -4.14
CA THR A 239 13.45 -4.44 -4.64
C THR A 239 12.77 -5.03 -5.88
N ARG A 240 11.65 -4.45 -6.33
CA ARG A 240 10.87 -4.94 -7.48
C ARG A 240 11.21 -4.17 -8.74
N SER A 241 11.27 -4.89 -9.86
CA SER A 241 11.68 -4.33 -11.15
C SER A 241 10.71 -3.28 -11.72
N GLY A 242 9.42 -3.33 -11.36
CA GLY A 242 8.40 -2.64 -12.13
C GLY A 242 8.29 -3.21 -13.55
N ASP A 243 7.82 -2.39 -14.48
CA ASP A 243 7.65 -2.78 -15.88
C ASP A 243 9.00 -3.08 -16.56
N ILE A 244 9.03 -4.22 -17.24
CA ILE A 244 10.14 -4.64 -18.09
C ILE A 244 9.60 -5.16 -19.43
N ASP A 245 10.45 -5.27 -20.43
CA ASP A 245 10.16 -6.05 -21.62
C ASP A 245 10.03 -7.54 -21.22
N PRO A 246 8.90 -8.22 -21.50
CA PRO A 246 8.70 -9.63 -21.13
C PRO A 246 9.75 -10.56 -21.73
N ALA A 247 10.35 -10.24 -22.87
CA ALA A 247 11.41 -11.01 -23.50
C ALA A 247 12.70 -11.09 -22.63
N ILE A 248 12.87 -10.18 -21.69
CA ILE A 248 13.99 -10.22 -20.72
C ILE A 248 13.96 -11.52 -19.91
N ILE A 249 12.78 -12.07 -19.62
CA ILE A 249 12.62 -13.30 -18.83
C ILE A 249 13.29 -14.47 -19.56
N GLU A 250 12.96 -14.69 -20.82
CA GLU A 250 13.57 -15.73 -21.66
C GLU A 250 15.07 -15.46 -21.86
N PHE A 251 15.43 -14.21 -22.13
CA PHE A 251 16.84 -13.83 -22.31
C PHE A 251 17.69 -14.16 -21.09
N LEU A 252 17.22 -13.83 -19.90
CA LEU A 252 17.90 -14.17 -18.64
C LEU A 252 17.98 -15.68 -18.41
N ALA A 253 16.88 -16.41 -18.65
CA ALA A 253 16.88 -17.88 -18.53
C ALA A 253 17.98 -18.49 -19.41
N ASN A 254 18.05 -18.10 -20.67
CA ASN A 254 19.03 -18.60 -21.63
C ASN A 254 20.48 -18.21 -21.27
N LYS A 255 20.71 -17.00 -20.75
CA LYS A 255 22.05 -16.51 -20.40
C LYS A 255 22.57 -17.03 -19.07
N THR A 256 21.69 -17.27 -18.12
CA THR A 256 22.09 -17.60 -16.74
C THR A 256 21.79 -19.04 -16.33
N GLY A 257 21.02 -19.78 -17.14
CA GLY A 257 20.53 -21.13 -16.80
C GLY A 257 19.49 -21.17 -15.68
N LYS A 258 18.95 -20.00 -15.25
CA LYS A 258 17.95 -19.91 -14.18
C LYS A 258 16.57 -20.32 -14.69
N ASN A 259 15.83 -20.99 -13.83
CA ASN A 259 14.42 -21.31 -14.10
C ASN A 259 13.50 -20.09 -13.85
N ILE A 260 12.21 -20.24 -14.18
CA ILE A 260 11.24 -19.17 -14.07
C ILE A 260 11.04 -18.66 -12.64
N GLU A 261 11.12 -19.55 -11.62
CA GLU A 261 10.95 -19.18 -10.22
C GLU A 261 12.13 -18.33 -9.72
N GLU A 262 13.35 -18.71 -10.12
CA GLU A 262 14.57 -17.97 -9.79
C GLU A 262 14.55 -16.57 -10.44
N ILE A 263 14.09 -16.47 -11.70
CA ILE A 263 13.96 -15.18 -12.39
C ILE A 263 12.87 -14.34 -11.72
N ASN A 264 11.72 -14.91 -11.40
CA ASN A 264 10.67 -14.21 -10.67
C ASN A 264 11.16 -13.71 -9.30
N THR A 265 11.98 -14.48 -8.61
CA THR A 265 12.64 -14.05 -7.37
C THR A 265 13.58 -12.86 -7.60
N ILE A 266 14.35 -12.85 -8.69
CA ILE A 266 15.20 -11.70 -9.06
C ILE A 266 14.34 -10.46 -9.27
N LEU A 267 13.26 -10.55 -10.05
CA LEU A 267 12.39 -9.42 -10.37
C LEU A 267 11.68 -8.84 -9.15
N ASN A 268 11.34 -9.69 -8.16
CA ASN A 268 10.63 -9.27 -6.94
C ASN A 268 11.56 -8.82 -5.80
N LYS A 269 12.76 -9.42 -5.65
CA LYS A 269 13.57 -9.26 -4.43
C LYS A 269 14.97 -8.72 -4.66
N LYS A 270 15.47 -8.70 -5.92
CA LYS A 270 16.85 -8.32 -6.25
C LYS A 270 16.94 -7.24 -7.32
N SER A 271 15.83 -6.62 -7.66
CA SER A 271 15.68 -5.60 -8.68
C SER A 271 15.36 -4.22 -8.08
N GLY A 272 14.70 -3.36 -8.82
CA GLY A 272 14.35 -2.02 -8.36
C GLY A 272 15.58 -1.17 -8.03
N VAL A 273 15.42 -0.22 -7.11
CA VAL A 273 16.54 0.63 -6.71
C VAL A 273 17.66 -0.17 -6.02
N TYR A 274 17.32 -1.27 -5.34
CA TYR A 274 18.29 -2.21 -4.75
C TYR A 274 19.21 -2.79 -5.82
N GLY A 275 18.65 -3.31 -6.91
CA GLY A 275 19.43 -3.90 -7.99
C GLY A 275 20.28 -2.87 -8.73
N LEU A 276 19.72 -1.67 -8.98
CA LEU A 276 20.41 -0.58 -9.68
C LEU A 276 21.56 -0.02 -8.85
N SER A 277 21.34 0.25 -7.58
CA SER A 277 22.34 0.84 -6.69
C SER A 277 23.47 -0.12 -6.26
N GLY A 278 23.23 -1.43 -6.36
CA GLY A 278 24.17 -2.44 -5.90
C GLY A 278 24.00 -2.84 -4.44
N GLY A 279 22.76 -2.68 -3.88
CA GLY A 279 22.42 -3.20 -2.57
C GLY A 279 21.70 -2.26 -1.62
N PHE A 280 21.36 -1.04 -2.06
CA PHE A 280 20.60 -0.09 -1.24
C PHE A 280 19.12 -0.10 -1.64
N SER A 281 18.23 -0.44 -0.71
CA SER A 281 16.77 -0.35 -0.90
C SER A 281 16.14 0.79 -0.13
N ASP A 282 16.81 1.32 0.90
CA ASP A 282 16.35 2.48 1.66
C ASP A 282 16.72 3.77 0.91
N PHE A 283 15.74 4.61 0.67
CA PHE A 283 15.94 5.87 -0.05
C PHE A 283 16.78 6.90 0.72
N ARG A 284 16.91 6.77 2.03
CA ARG A 284 17.81 7.58 2.85
C ARG A 284 19.26 7.19 2.56
N ASP A 285 19.54 5.90 2.48
CA ASP A 285 20.87 5.40 2.15
C ASP A 285 21.25 5.72 0.70
N LEU A 286 20.28 5.66 -0.23
CA LEU A 286 20.48 6.09 -1.61
C LEU A 286 20.83 7.57 -1.71
N GLY A 287 20.12 8.44 -0.98
CA GLY A 287 20.42 9.88 -0.92
C GLY A 287 21.82 10.15 -0.39
N LYS A 288 22.19 9.50 0.71
CA LYS A 288 23.56 9.60 1.28
C LYS A 288 24.62 9.08 0.31
N GLY A 289 24.40 7.92 -0.30
CA GLY A 289 25.33 7.38 -1.29
C GLY A 289 25.51 8.31 -2.50
N MET A 290 24.45 8.95 -2.96
CA MET A 290 24.52 9.96 -4.02
C MET A 290 25.37 11.17 -3.60
N GLU A 291 25.16 11.71 -2.38
CA GLU A 291 25.96 12.84 -1.82
C GLU A 291 27.45 12.48 -1.68
N GLU A 292 27.75 11.21 -1.39
CA GLU A 292 29.10 10.66 -1.33
C GLU A 292 29.72 10.37 -2.71
N GLY A 293 28.99 10.66 -3.81
CA GLY A 293 29.45 10.49 -5.18
C GLY A 293 29.24 9.10 -5.79
N ASN A 294 28.34 8.30 -5.23
CA ASN A 294 27.98 7.00 -5.81
C ASN A 294 27.03 7.17 -7.01
N ASP A 295 27.56 7.05 -8.22
CA ASP A 295 26.80 7.19 -9.46
C ASP A 295 25.64 6.20 -9.61
N ARG A 296 25.75 4.99 -9.03
CA ARG A 296 24.66 4.01 -9.08
C ARG A 296 23.51 4.38 -8.16
N CYS A 297 23.77 4.98 -7.01
CA CYS A 297 22.71 5.52 -6.14
C CYS A 297 21.96 6.67 -6.84
N ARG A 298 22.69 7.58 -7.49
CA ARG A 298 22.10 8.66 -8.31
C ARG A 298 21.24 8.08 -9.44
N LEU A 299 21.80 7.14 -10.22
CA LEU A 299 21.05 6.49 -11.31
C LEU A 299 19.77 5.81 -10.82
N ALA A 300 19.81 5.13 -9.68
CA ALA A 300 18.64 4.46 -9.10
C ALA A 300 17.52 5.46 -8.75
N LEU A 301 17.88 6.60 -8.17
CA LEU A 301 16.93 7.69 -7.87
C LEU A 301 16.37 8.33 -9.15
N ASP A 302 17.22 8.57 -10.15
CA ASP A 302 16.81 9.14 -11.44
C ASP A 302 15.83 8.22 -12.17
N VAL A 303 16.12 6.92 -12.25
CA VAL A 303 15.24 5.92 -12.89
C VAL A 303 13.91 5.83 -12.16
N PHE A 304 13.91 5.84 -10.83
CA PHE A 304 12.69 5.82 -10.02
C PHE A 304 11.82 7.06 -10.30
N ALA A 305 12.40 8.24 -10.16
CA ALA A 305 11.68 9.51 -10.34
C ALA A 305 11.19 9.69 -11.78
N TYR A 306 11.98 9.26 -12.78
CA TYR A 306 11.60 9.28 -14.18
C TYR A 306 10.39 8.39 -14.46
N GLY A 307 10.35 7.19 -13.86
CA GLY A 307 9.18 6.30 -13.92
C GLY A 307 7.93 6.95 -13.35
N VAL A 308 8.05 7.61 -12.18
CA VAL A 308 6.94 8.35 -11.56
C VAL A 308 6.44 9.47 -12.48
N LYS A 309 7.35 10.29 -13.02
CA LYS A 309 7.03 11.37 -13.97
C LYS A 309 6.26 10.84 -15.19
N LYS A 310 6.73 9.75 -15.79
CA LYS A 310 6.08 9.14 -16.97
C LYS A 310 4.64 8.73 -16.67
N TYR A 311 4.40 8.08 -15.54
CA TYR A 311 3.05 7.64 -15.16
C TYR A 311 2.12 8.82 -14.83
N ILE A 312 2.64 9.89 -14.21
CA ILE A 312 1.86 11.13 -14.01
C ILE A 312 1.41 11.69 -15.36
N GLY A 313 2.30 11.79 -16.34
CA GLY A 313 1.97 12.27 -17.69
C GLY A 313 0.96 11.36 -18.40
N ALA A 314 1.16 10.03 -18.34
CA ALA A 314 0.25 9.05 -18.91
C ALA A 314 -1.16 9.14 -18.30
N TYR A 315 -1.26 9.29 -16.99
CA TYR A 315 -2.54 9.34 -16.30
C TYR A 315 -3.27 10.68 -16.44
N ALA A 316 -2.52 11.78 -16.55
CA ALA A 316 -3.11 13.06 -16.96
C ALA A 316 -3.74 12.97 -18.35
N ALA A 317 -3.05 12.31 -19.30
CA ALA A 317 -3.60 12.05 -20.63
C ALA A 317 -4.82 11.12 -20.60
N ALA A 318 -4.77 10.01 -19.83
CA ALA A 318 -5.86 9.06 -19.71
C ALA A 318 -7.15 9.68 -19.12
N MET A 319 -7.01 10.62 -18.18
CA MET A 319 -8.13 11.35 -17.58
C MET A 319 -8.60 12.56 -18.40
N GLY A 320 -7.83 13.01 -19.41
CA GLY A 320 -8.07 14.26 -20.13
C GLY A 320 -7.85 15.49 -19.27
N GLY A 321 -6.74 15.51 -18.53
CA GLY A 321 -6.32 16.57 -17.61
C GLY A 321 -6.17 16.08 -16.17
N VAL A 322 -5.66 16.94 -15.29
CA VAL A 322 -5.44 16.69 -13.87
C VAL A 322 -5.66 17.98 -13.09
N ASP A 323 -6.31 17.89 -11.93
CA ASP A 323 -6.51 19.01 -10.98
C ASP A 323 -5.43 19.01 -9.90
N ALA A 324 -5.08 17.83 -9.40
CA ALA A 324 -4.06 17.70 -8.36
C ALA A 324 -3.26 16.39 -8.47
N ILE A 325 -2.04 16.45 -7.92
CA ILE A 325 -1.15 15.31 -7.69
C ILE A 325 -0.90 15.24 -6.19
N ALA A 326 -1.04 14.06 -5.60
CA ALA A 326 -0.77 13.84 -4.18
C ALA A 326 0.36 12.81 -4.01
N PHE A 327 1.41 13.19 -3.29
CA PHE A 327 2.48 12.30 -2.86
C PHE A 327 2.20 11.76 -1.47
N THR A 328 2.32 10.46 -1.29
CA THR A 328 2.00 9.77 -0.05
C THR A 328 2.91 8.55 0.17
N ALA A 329 2.78 7.91 1.32
CA ALA A 329 3.63 6.84 1.82
C ALA A 329 5.09 7.25 2.08
N GLY A 330 5.88 6.35 2.62
CA GLY A 330 7.16 6.68 3.23
C GLY A 330 8.12 7.52 2.38
N ILE A 331 8.23 7.25 1.07
CA ILE A 331 9.07 8.01 0.14
C ILE A 331 8.34 9.28 -0.31
N GLY A 332 7.06 9.15 -0.69
CA GLY A 332 6.26 10.29 -1.14
C GLY A 332 6.15 11.40 -0.09
N GLU A 333 5.99 11.03 1.17
CA GLU A 333 5.87 11.96 2.30
C GLU A 333 7.21 12.55 2.75
N ASN A 334 8.31 11.77 2.69
CA ASN A 334 9.56 12.10 3.37
C ASN A 334 10.76 12.32 2.44
N ASN A 335 10.57 12.36 1.12
CA ASN A 335 11.68 12.55 0.21
C ASN A 335 11.46 13.73 -0.77
N PRO A 336 11.81 14.97 -0.35
CA PRO A 336 11.71 16.16 -1.20
C PRO A 336 12.46 16.07 -2.51
N TYR A 337 13.62 15.40 -2.51
CA TYR A 337 14.47 15.24 -3.70
C TYR A 337 13.76 14.42 -4.79
N VAL A 338 13.17 13.28 -4.42
CA VAL A 338 12.42 12.43 -5.36
C VAL A 338 11.20 13.18 -5.90
N ARG A 339 10.45 13.90 -5.06
CA ARG A 339 9.30 14.70 -5.50
C ARG A 339 9.72 15.78 -6.50
N ASN A 340 10.84 16.47 -6.22
CA ASN A 340 11.38 17.50 -7.11
C ASN A 340 11.79 16.91 -8.47
N LEU A 341 12.50 15.78 -8.49
CA LEU A 341 12.88 15.10 -9.73
C LEU A 341 11.63 14.64 -10.54
N ALA A 342 10.64 14.06 -9.86
CA ALA A 342 9.41 13.60 -10.50
C ALA A 342 8.60 14.76 -11.11
N MET A 343 8.69 15.96 -10.51
CA MET A 343 7.95 17.15 -10.96
C MET A 343 8.76 18.10 -11.84
N SER A 344 10.03 17.83 -12.08
CA SER A 344 10.87 18.70 -12.94
C SER A 344 10.35 18.71 -14.37
N ASP A 345 10.52 19.85 -15.07
CA ASP A 345 10.12 20.03 -16.48
C ASP A 345 8.65 19.71 -16.78
N MET A 346 7.76 19.95 -15.81
CA MET A 346 6.31 19.71 -15.96
C MET A 346 5.48 21.01 -16.04
N GLU A 347 6.13 22.16 -16.24
CA GLU A 347 5.49 23.46 -16.40
C GLU A 347 4.52 23.49 -17.59
N TYR A 348 4.77 22.72 -18.63
CA TYR A 348 3.85 22.54 -19.77
C TYR A 348 2.49 21.95 -19.37
N MET A 349 2.42 21.23 -18.25
CA MET A 349 1.16 20.74 -17.66
C MET A 349 0.54 21.75 -16.69
N GLY A 350 1.18 22.90 -16.47
CA GLY A 350 0.75 23.90 -15.50
C GLY A 350 1.14 23.53 -14.06
N ILE A 351 2.24 22.80 -13.89
CA ILE A 351 2.79 22.42 -12.59
C ILE A 351 4.02 23.28 -12.30
N THR A 352 4.01 23.97 -11.16
CA THR A 352 5.18 24.69 -10.66
C THR A 352 5.36 24.38 -9.17
N ILE A 353 6.51 23.83 -8.80
CA ILE A 353 6.82 23.46 -7.43
C ILE A 353 7.41 24.63 -6.66
N ASP A 354 6.89 24.86 -5.47
CA ASP A 354 7.51 25.73 -4.46
C ASP A 354 8.62 24.97 -3.74
N GLN A 355 9.86 25.33 -4.00
CA GLN A 355 11.04 24.62 -3.49
C GLN A 355 11.15 24.67 -1.95
N GLU A 356 10.68 25.74 -1.30
CA GLU A 356 10.68 25.83 0.16
C GLU A 356 9.54 25.01 0.77
N ALA A 357 8.34 25.07 0.18
CA ALA A 357 7.22 24.24 0.62
C ALA A 357 7.51 22.75 0.43
N ASN A 358 8.22 22.36 -0.65
CA ASN A 358 8.58 20.97 -0.93
C ASN A 358 9.57 20.35 0.07
N LYS A 359 10.20 21.14 0.94
CA LYS A 359 11.08 20.61 2.01
C LYS A 359 10.30 19.90 3.12
N VAL A 360 8.98 19.93 3.10
CA VAL A 360 8.12 19.22 4.08
C VAL A 360 8.45 17.72 4.13
N MET A 361 8.40 17.17 5.33
CA MET A 361 8.58 15.73 5.59
C MET A 361 7.51 15.26 6.59
N GLY A 362 6.68 14.32 6.17
CA GLY A 362 5.67 13.67 7.01
C GLY A 362 4.41 14.48 7.31
N ASP A 363 4.35 15.76 6.97
CA ASP A 363 3.20 16.62 7.22
C ASP A 363 2.40 16.91 5.95
N GLU A 364 1.10 17.09 6.11
CA GLU A 364 0.21 17.51 5.03
C GLU A 364 0.53 18.94 4.58
N LYS A 365 0.81 19.11 3.28
CA LYS A 365 1.18 20.43 2.75
C LYS A 365 0.95 20.55 1.25
N LEU A 366 0.50 21.75 0.82
CA LEU A 366 0.59 22.19 -0.57
C LEU A 366 2.05 22.52 -0.89
N ILE A 367 2.61 21.88 -1.90
CA ILE A 367 4.01 22.05 -2.33
C ILE A 367 4.16 22.63 -3.72
N SER A 368 3.06 22.97 -4.41
CA SER A 368 3.08 23.78 -5.62
C SER A 368 2.89 25.26 -5.30
N THR A 369 3.34 26.14 -6.21
CA THR A 369 3.13 27.58 -6.08
C THR A 369 1.65 27.95 -6.13
N PRO A 370 1.24 29.11 -5.59
CA PRO A 370 -0.17 29.53 -5.61
C PRO A 370 -0.77 29.68 -7.02
N ASP A 371 0.04 30.05 -8.00
CA ASP A 371 -0.33 30.22 -9.41
C ASP A 371 -0.25 28.94 -10.24
N SER A 372 0.29 27.84 -9.68
CA SER A 372 0.28 26.53 -10.32
C SER A 372 -1.16 26.11 -10.64
N LYS A 373 -1.44 25.77 -11.91
CA LYS A 373 -2.77 25.31 -12.35
C LYS A 373 -3.14 23.97 -11.74
N VAL A 374 -2.20 23.04 -11.77
CA VAL A 374 -2.31 21.75 -11.12
C VAL A 374 -1.70 21.87 -9.73
N LYS A 375 -2.46 21.55 -8.71
CA LYS A 375 -1.98 21.59 -7.33
C LYS A 375 -1.20 20.32 -7.00
N VAL A 376 -0.11 20.46 -6.27
CA VAL A 376 0.71 19.32 -5.81
C VAL A 376 0.76 19.33 -4.30
N PHE A 377 0.40 18.21 -3.70
CA PHE A 377 0.32 18.06 -2.24
C PHE A 377 1.23 16.91 -1.76
N VAL A 378 1.69 17.04 -0.53
CA VAL A 378 2.04 15.91 0.33
C VAL A 378 0.82 15.62 1.19
N VAL A 379 0.33 14.38 1.17
CA VAL A 379 -0.84 13.95 1.94
C VAL A 379 -0.48 12.63 2.63
N PRO A 380 -0.19 12.64 3.94
CA PRO A 380 0.11 11.41 4.66
C PRO A 380 -1.06 10.42 4.59
N THR A 381 -0.74 9.17 4.24
CA THR A 381 -1.75 8.10 4.25
C THR A 381 -1.94 7.55 5.67
N ASN A 382 -3.16 7.10 5.95
CA ASN A 382 -3.50 6.38 7.17
C ASN A 382 -4.42 5.21 6.80
N GLU A 383 -3.79 4.11 6.37
CA GLU A 383 -4.52 2.92 5.91
C GLU A 383 -5.29 2.26 7.05
N GLU A 384 -4.74 2.25 8.26
CA GLU A 384 -5.40 1.65 9.42
C GLU A 384 -6.66 2.44 9.81
N LEU A 385 -6.61 3.78 9.78
CA LEU A 385 -7.79 4.61 10.00
C LEU A 385 -8.83 4.41 8.88
N ALA A 386 -8.40 4.29 7.64
CA ALA A 386 -9.29 4.00 6.52
C ALA A 386 -9.99 2.65 6.71
N ILE A 387 -9.27 1.60 7.13
CA ILE A 387 -9.83 0.28 7.44
C ILE A 387 -10.82 0.39 8.61
N ALA A 388 -10.48 1.14 9.66
CA ALA A 388 -11.39 1.35 10.80
C ALA A 388 -12.71 2.03 10.36
N ARG A 389 -12.64 3.08 9.54
CA ARG A 389 -13.83 3.76 8.98
C ARG A 389 -14.70 2.84 8.13
N GLU A 390 -14.07 2.04 7.25
CA GLU A 390 -14.76 1.04 6.43
C GLU A 390 -15.41 -0.05 7.29
N THR A 391 -14.76 -0.45 8.39
CA THR A 391 -15.28 -1.43 9.34
C THR A 391 -16.53 -0.90 10.03
N VAL A 392 -16.46 0.31 10.62
CA VAL A 392 -17.60 0.94 11.31
C VAL A 392 -18.81 1.15 10.39
N ALA A 393 -18.57 1.43 9.11
CA ALA A 393 -19.65 1.63 8.14
C ALA A 393 -20.46 0.36 7.83
N LEU A 394 -19.99 -0.81 8.27
CA LEU A 394 -20.59 -2.12 7.95
C LEU A 394 -21.13 -2.90 9.16
N VAL A 395 -20.85 -2.43 10.40
CA VAL A 395 -21.22 -3.12 11.63
C VAL A 395 -22.18 -2.32 12.53
#